data_309c29eae66304d356e22a07ce8f3586
#
_entry.id   309c29eae66304d356e22a07ce8f3586
#
_cell.length_a   1.000
_cell.length_b   1.000
_cell.length_c   1.000
_cell.angle_alpha   90.00
_cell.angle_beta   90.00
_cell.angle_gamma   90.00
#
_symmetry.space_group_name_H-M   'P 1'
#
loop_
_entity.id
_entity.type
_entity.pdbx_description
1 polymer ?
#
loop_
_entity_poly.entity_id
_entity_poly.type
_entity_poly.pdbx_seq_one_letter_code
_entity_poly.pdbx_strand_id
1 'polypeptide(L)'
;MKKLFLFALFAALCCSCTESGTDENTDPNGGSNSGQTTPPDPDSDAKDVIHVPKGGMLAGILNELGLKSPSSLKLSGTLGVSDFTTLRNIQSLEHLDISRVNLSVLPTEAFLECTNIKSVILPNTLTAIGTQAFWGSSLVSISIPAS
;
A
#
# COMPACT_ATOMS: atom_id res chain seq x y z
N MET A 1 -29.69 -21.46 10.50
CA MET A 1 -30.53 -20.40 9.92
C MET A 1 -29.63 -19.44 9.16
N LYS A 2 -29.72 -19.51 7.84
CA LYS A 2 -28.91 -18.73 6.89
C LYS A 2 -29.50 -17.33 6.81
N LYS A 3 -28.72 -16.29 7.10
CA LYS A 3 -29.06 -14.93 6.70
C LYS A 3 -28.17 -14.50 5.55
N LEU A 4 -28.76 -14.63 4.39
CA LEU A 4 -28.30 -14.12 3.12
C LEU A 4 -28.51 -12.60 3.14
N PHE A 5 -27.44 -11.81 3.15
CA PHE A 5 -27.54 -10.37 2.86
C PHE A 5 -27.15 -10.13 1.41
N LEU A 6 -28.19 -10.03 0.62
CA LEU A 6 -28.17 -9.56 -0.75
C LEU A 6 -28.03 -8.04 -0.71
N PHE A 7 -26.90 -7.49 -1.13
CA PHE A 7 -26.80 -6.05 -1.38
C PHE A 7 -26.91 -5.78 -2.87
N ALA A 8 -27.99 -5.05 -3.13
CA ALA A 8 -28.48 -4.70 -4.45
C ALA A 8 -27.51 -3.78 -5.21
N LEU A 9 -27.40 -4.13 -6.47
CA LEU A 9 -26.95 -3.40 -7.63
C LEU A 9 -27.67 -2.02 -7.70
N PHE A 10 -26.89 -0.92 -7.62
CA PHE A 10 -27.37 0.37 -8.07
C PHE A 10 -26.64 0.76 -9.34
N ALA A 11 -27.29 0.46 -10.44
CA ALA A 11 -26.99 1.05 -11.73
C ALA A 11 -27.63 2.44 -11.75
N ALA A 12 -26.83 3.48 -11.84
CA ALA A 12 -27.30 4.79 -12.24
C ALA A 12 -26.69 5.14 -13.60
N LEU A 13 -27.54 4.94 -14.59
CA LEU A 13 -27.43 5.48 -15.93
C LEU A 13 -27.60 7.01 -15.83
N CYS A 14 -26.66 7.79 -16.31
CA CYS A 14 -26.94 9.12 -16.80
C CYS A 14 -26.18 9.40 -18.08
N CYS A 15 -26.91 9.39 -19.02
CA CYS A 15 -27.07 9.85 -20.36
C CYS A 15 -26.45 11.25 -20.63
N SER A 16 -25.71 11.33 -21.74
CA SER A 16 -25.84 12.35 -22.81
C SER A 16 -25.64 13.83 -22.44
N CYS A 17 -24.61 14.41 -23.00
CA CYS A 17 -24.81 15.56 -23.89
C CYS A 17 -23.62 15.70 -24.88
N THR A 18 -23.91 15.56 -26.14
CA THR A 18 -23.39 16.20 -27.36
C THR A 18 -23.09 17.68 -27.08
N GLU A 19 -22.10 18.37 -27.67
CA GLU A 19 -21.79 18.60 -29.09
C GLU A 19 -20.57 19.50 -29.21
N SER A 20 -19.76 19.22 -30.21
CA SER A 20 -19.24 20.13 -31.24
C SER A 20 -18.30 21.28 -30.85
N GLY A 21 -17.11 21.16 -31.35
CA GLY A 21 -16.15 22.25 -31.46
C GLY A 21 -14.88 21.74 -32.13
N THR A 22 -14.89 21.73 -33.48
CA THR A 22 -13.72 21.62 -34.35
C THR A 22 -12.76 22.76 -34.09
N ASP A 23 -11.47 22.44 -33.93
CA ASP A 23 -10.40 23.21 -34.51
C ASP A 23 -9.15 22.35 -34.65
N GLU A 24 -8.79 22.14 -35.91
CA GLU A 24 -7.50 21.67 -36.40
C GLU A 24 -6.40 22.61 -35.92
N ASN A 25 -5.34 22.08 -35.34
CA ASN A 25 -4.03 22.63 -35.62
C ASN A 25 -3.00 21.51 -35.61
N THR A 26 -2.60 21.17 -36.82
CA THR A 26 -1.47 20.36 -37.18
C THR A 26 -0.19 21.12 -36.84
N ASP A 27 0.68 20.52 -36.06
CA ASP A 27 2.09 20.87 -36.13
C ASP A 27 2.95 19.61 -35.93
N PRO A 28 3.74 19.26 -36.96
CA PRO A 28 4.66 18.16 -36.89
C PRO A 28 6.04 18.69 -36.53
N ASN A 29 6.53 18.41 -35.36
CA ASN A 29 7.99 18.30 -35.24
C ASN A 29 8.40 17.49 -34.01
N GLY A 30 9.25 16.54 -34.31
CA GLY A 30 9.86 15.61 -33.40
C GLY A 30 10.77 16.25 -32.37
N GLY A 31 11.06 15.47 -31.38
CA GLY A 31 12.15 15.80 -30.46
C GLY A 31 12.01 15.13 -29.12
N SER A 32 12.50 13.92 -29.03
CA SER A 32 13.40 13.49 -27.98
C SER A 32 13.08 13.87 -26.52
N ASN A 33 12.66 12.83 -25.80
CA ASN A 33 13.36 12.41 -24.59
C ASN A 33 13.67 13.48 -23.55
N SER A 34 12.95 13.45 -22.48
CA SER A 34 13.54 13.69 -21.17
C SER A 34 12.65 13.01 -20.14
N GLY A 35 13.21 12.05 -19.43
CA GLY A 35 12.61 11.43 -18.27
C GLY A 35 12.22 12.53 -17.27
N GLN A 36 10.98 12.94 -17.34
CA GLN A 36 10.37 13.76 -16.32
C GLN A 36 9.81 12.80 -15.30
N THR A 37 10.62 12.53 -14.28
CA THR A 37 10.11 12.04 -13.00
C THR A 37 9.22 13.15 -12.45
N THR A 38 7.97 13.15 -12.85
CA THR A 38 6.95 13.89 -12.13
C THR A 38 6.94 13.35 -10.71
N PRO A 39 7.01 14.21 -9.69
CA PRO A 39 6.75 13.75 -8.32
C PRO A 39 5.37 13.08 -8.32
N PRO A 40 5.20 11.94 -7.66
CA PRO A 40 3.91 11.28 -7.59
C PRO A 40 2.89 12.26 -7.01
N ASP A 41 1.78 12.44 -7.72
CA ASP A 41 0.64 13.20 -7.26
C ASP A 41 0.24 12.69 -5.87
N PRO A 42 0.16 13.54 -4.85
CA PRO A 42 -0.16 13.11 -3.49
C PRO A 42 -1.55 12.48 -3.35
N ASP A 43 -2.38 12.51 -4.37
CA ASP A 43 -3.77 12.05 -4.36
C ASP A 43 -4.02 10.74 -5.14
N SER A 44 -3.08 10.31 -5.98
CA SER A 44 -3.20 9.04 -6.71
C SER A 44 -2.92 7.81 -5.84
N ASP A 45 -2.25 7.99 -4.70
CA ASP A 45 -1.83 6.93 -3.78
C ASP A 45 -2.92 6.46 -2.80
N ALA A 46 -4.03 7.19 -2.70
CA ALA A 46 -5.07 6.88 -1.71
C ALA A 46 -5.89 5.63 -2.07
N LYS A 47 -5.94 5.26 -3.35
CA LYS A 47 -6.78 4.15 -3.83
C LYS A 47 -6.18 2.77 -3.55
N ASP A 48 -4.86 2.70 -3.37
CA ASP A 48 -4.14 1.43 -3.17
C ASP A 48 -3.72 1.20 -1.72
N VAL A 49 -4.16 2.07 -0.79
CA VAL A 49 -3.81 1.98 0.63
C VAL A 49 -4.85 1.19 1.38
N ILE A 50 -4.43 0.08 1.98
CA ILE A 50 -5.29 -0.75 2.82
C ILE A 50 -5.33 -0.17 4.23
N HIS A 51 -6.52 0.17 4.70
CA HIS A 51 -6.71 0.68 6.05
C HIS A 51 -6.93 -0.44 7.05
N VAL A 52 -6.09 -0.49 8.10
CA VAL A 52 -6.20 -1.44 9.21
C VAL A 52 -6.70 -0.68 10.45
N PRO A 53 -8.00 -0.78 10.77
CA PRO A 53 -8.60 0.03 11.85
C PRO A 53 -8.11 -0.38 13.24
N LYS A 54 -7.68 -1.62 13.40
CA LYS A 54 -7.19 -2.16 14.68
C LYS A 54 -6.14 -3.23 14.44
N GLY A 55 -5.13 -3.26 15.30
CA GLY A 55 -4.09 -4.29 15.26
C GLY A 55 -4.66 -5.71 15.35
N GLY A 56 -4.11 -6.60 14.54
CA GLY A 56 -4.53 -8.00 14.41
C GLY A 56 -5.59 -8.27 13.34
N MET A 57 -6.02 -7.25 12.60
CA MET A 57 -7.08 -7.41 11.59
C MET A 57 -6.55 -7.58 10.16
N LEU A 58 -5.25 -7.38 9.93
CA LEU A 58 -4.67 -7.39 8.58
C LEU A 58 -4.97 -8.70 7.82
N ALA A 59 -4.80 -9.84 8.46
CA ALA A 59 -5.05 -11.15 7.82
C ALA A 59 -6.48 -11.28 7.31
N GLY A 60 -7.46 -10.85 8.11
CA GLY A 60 -8.88 -10.85 7.73
C GLY A 60 -9.15 -9.93 6.55
N ILE A 61 -8.61 -8.71 6.59
CA ILE A 61 -8.79 -7.70 5.54
C ILE A 61 -8.18 -8.19 4.22
N LEU A 62 -6.97 -8.74 4.23
CA LEU A 62 -6.33 -9.29 3.03
C LEU A 62 -7.14 -10.43 2.43
N ASN A 63 -7.72 -11.29 3.28
CA ASN A 63 -8.57 -12.39 2.83
C ASN A 63 -9.89 -11.87 2.20
N GLU A 64 -10.53 -10.88 2.81
CA GLU A 64 -11.75 -10.24 2.28
C GLU A 64 -11.51 -9.56 0.93
N LEU A 65 -10.34 -8.92 0.76
CA LEU A 65 -9.92 -8.29 -0.48
C LEU A 65 -9.43 -9.30 -1.55
N GLY A 66 -9.33 -10.59 -1.20
CA GLY A 66 -8.81 -11.62 -2.10
C GLY A 66 -7.31 -11.51 -2.39
N LEU A 67 -6.57 -10.73 -1.60
CA LEU A 67 -5.12 -10.49 -1.75
C LEU A 67 -4.31 -11.63 -1.12
N LYS A 68 -4.22 -12.75 -1.82
CA LYS A 68 -3.50 -13.94 -1.31
C LYS A 68 -1.98 -13.83 -1.42
N SER A 69 -1.48 -13.15 -2.43
CA SER A 69 -0.04 -13.09 -2.73
C SER A 69 0.34 -11.72 -3.31
N PRO A 70 0.16 -10.63 -2.57
CA PRO A 70 0.55 -9.31 -3.04
C PRO A 70 2.09 -9.19 -3.05
N SER A 71 2.64 -8.56 -4.09
CA SER A 71 4.06 -8.21 -4.16
C SER A 71 4.37 -6.86 -3.52
N SER A 72 3.36 -6.01 -3.40
CA SER A 72 3.46 -4.70 -2.77
C SER A 72 2.24 -4.44 -1.91
N LEU A 73 2.44 -3.87 -0.74
CA LEU A 73 1.38 -3.44 0.17
C LEU A 73 1.67 -2.04 0.68
N LYS A 74 0.64 -1.20 0.65
CA LYS A 74 0.61 0.09 1.33
C LYS A 74 -0.44 0.04 2.42
N LEU A 75 -0.05 0.30 3.66
CA LEU A 75 -0.92 0.17 4.82
C LEU A 75 -1.09 1.49 5.55
N SER A 76 -2.24 1.66 6.16
CA SER A 76 -2.55 2.78 7.06
C SER A 76 -3.32 2.31 8.28
N GLY A 77 -3.41 3.14 9.30
CA GLY A 77 -4.15 2.83 10.53
C GLY A 77 -3.25 2.24 11.61
N THR A 78 -3.63 1.12 12.22
CA THR A 78 -2.93 0.54 13.37
C THR A 78 -2.51 -0.90 13.11
N LEU A 79 -1.24 -1.20 13.29
CA LEU A 79 -0.72 -2.58 13.23
C LEU A 79 -0.39 -3.10 14.63
N GLY A 80 -0.73 -4.35 14.87
CA GLY A 80 -0.34 -5.12 16.07
C GLY A 80 0.74 -6.15 15.75
N VAL A 81 1.25 -6.82 16.78
CA VAL A 81 2.31 -7.85 16.64
C VAL A 81 1.89 -8.97 15.68
N SER A 82 0.63 -9.40 15.75
CA SER A 82 0.09 -10.44 14.86
C SER A 82 0.07 -10.05 13.38
N ASP A 83 -0.08 -8.75 13.08
CA ASP A 83 -0.06 -8.26 11.70
C ASP A 83 1.36 -8.37 11.10
N PHE A 84 2.40 -8.13 11.89
CA PHE A 84 3.79 -8.36 11.45
C PHE A 84 4.05 -9.83 11.17
N THR A 85 3.46 -10.75 11.96
CA THR A 85 3.52 -12.18 11.64
C THR A 85 2.82 -12.49 10.32
N THR A 86 1.68 -11.88 10.06
CA THR A 86 0.98 -12.01 8.78
C THR A 86 1.85 -11.51 7.61
N LEU A 87 2.46 -10.34 7.75
CA LEU A 87 3.35 -9.77 6.73
C LEU A 87 4.55 -10.67 6.42
N ARG A 88 5.20 -11.24 7.45
CA ARG A 88 6.31 -12.19 7.26
C ARG A 88 5.92 -13.45 6.49
N ASN A 89 4.68 -13.90 6.65
CA ASN A 89 4.17 -15.12 6.02
C ASN A 89 3.79 -14.92 4.54
N ILE A 90 3.71 -13.69 4.05
CA ILE A 90 3.41 -13.41 2.63
C ILE A 90 4.69 -13.55 1.82
N GLN A 91 4.89 -14.72 1.21
CA GLN A 91 6.11 -15.07 0.49
C GLN A 91 6.38 -14.21 -0.76
N SER A 92 5.34 -13.63 -1.32
CA SER A 92 5.42 -12.78 -2.52
C SER A 92 5.69 -11.32 -2.22
N LEU A 93 5.61 -10.90 -0.94
CA LEU A 93 5.71 -9.49 -0.56
C LEU A 93 7.16 -9.00 -0.66
N GLU A 94 7.42 -8.09 -1.58
CA GLU A 94 8.74 -7.49 -1.79
C GLU A 94 8.80 -6.03 -1.30
N HIS A 95 7.69 -5.30 -1.43
CA HIS A 95 7.63 -3.88 -1.08
C HIS A 95 6.55 -3.61 -0.05
N LEU A 96 6.93 -3.02 1.08
CA LEU A 96 6.01 -2.69 2.16
C LEU A 96 6.10 -1.21 2.51
N ASP A 97 5.00 -0.50 2.39
CA ASP A 97 4.85 0.88 2.81
C ASP A 97 3.91 0.96 4.03
N ILE A 98 4.48 1.26 5.18
CA ILE A 98 3.75 1.51 6.43
C ILE A 98 3.91 2.96 6.90
N SER A 99 4.27 3.86 5.99
CA SER A 99 4.49 5.30 6.31
C SER A 99 3.26 5.99 6.91
N ARG A 100 2.06 5.48 6.58
CA ARG A 100 0.76 6.00 7.07
C ARG A 100 0.20 5.22 8.25
N VAL A 101 0.99 4.33 8.84
CA VAL A 101 0.60 3.56 10.03
C VAL A 101 0.93 4.35 11.29
N ASN A 102 0.01 4.37 12.25
CA ASN A 102 0.26 4.94 13.57
C ASN A 102 1.04 3.94 14.43
N LEU A 103 2.36 4.01 14.35
CA LEU A 103 3.27 3.11 15.04
C LEU A 103 4.42 3.93 15.64
N SER A 104 4.53 3.93 16.96
CA SER A 104 5.63 4.59 17.68
C SER A 104 6.83 3.69 17.94
N VAL A 105 6.60 2.40 18.07
CA VAL A 105 7.65 1.40 18.31
C VAL A 105 7.47 0.24 17.35
N LEU A 106 8.50 -0.07 16.57
CA LEU A 106 8.52 -1.29 15.77
C LEU A 106 8.72 -2.48 16.73
N PRO A 107 7.85 -3.50 16.70
CA PRO A 107 7.96 -4.63 17.61
C PRO A 107 9.30 -5.37 17.52
N THR A 108 9.68 -6.02 18.61
CA THR A 108 10.76 -7.00 18.59
C THR A 108 10.48 -8.06 17.52
N GLU A 109 11.50 -8.41 16.72
CA GLU A 109 11.42 -9.42 15.67
C GLU A 109 10.36 -9.14 14.60
N ALA A 110 9.99 -7.87 14.37
CA ALA A 110 8.93 -7.49 13.43
C ALA A 110 9.13 -8.10 12.04
N PHE A 111 10.34 -8.11 11.53
CA PHE A 111 10.74 -8.66 10.22
C PHE A 111 11.89 -9.68 10.37
N LEU A 112 11.90 -10.42 11.47
CA LEU A 112 12.87 -11.48 11.72
C LEU A 112 12.85 -12.50 10.59
N GLU A 113 14.02 -12.81 10.02
CA GLU A 113 14.21 -13.78 8.92
C GLU A 113 13.30 -13.55 7.69
N CYS A 114 12.90 -12.29 7.48
CA CYS A 114 12.05 -11.91 6.37
C CYS A 114 12.87 -11.83 5.09
N THR A 115 13.02 -12.94 4.37
CA THR A 115 13.86 -13.02 3.16
C THR A 115 13.19 -12.48 1.90
N ASN A 116 11.88 -12.24 1.94
CA ASN A 116 11.09 -11.82 0.78
C ASN A 116 11.08 -10.31 0.62
N ILE A 117 10.94 -9.57 1.73
CA ILE A 117 10.78 -8.12 1.71
C ILE A 117 12.12 -7.47 1.35
N LYS A 118 12.11 -6.70 0.26
CA LYS A 118 13.27 -5.98 -0.27
C LYS A 118 13.30 -4.52 0.18
N SER A 119 12.14 -3.91 0.33
CA SER A 119 12.04 -2.52 0.78
C SER A 119 10.93 -2.29 1.79
N VAL A 120 11.20 -1.45 2.79
CA VAL A 120 10.24 -1.01 3.79
C VAL A 120 10.32 0.50 3.95
N ILE A 121 9.14 1.16 3.93
CA ILE A 121 9.01 2.57 4.28
C ILE A 121 8.33 2.65 5.64
N LEU A 122 9.06 3.17 6.63
CA LEU A 122 8.61 3.28 8.02
C LEU A 122 7.82 4.57 8.26
N PRO A 123 6.93 4.62 9.28
CA PRO A 123 6.18 5.82 9.61
C PRO A 123 7.06 6.88 10.30
N ASN A 124 6.72 8.15 10.12
CA ASN A 124 7.39 9.28 10.76
C ASN A 124 7.09 9.37 12.27
N THR A 125 6.13 8.63 12.77
CA THR A 125 5.81 8.52 14.20
C THR A 125 6.72 7.56 14.96
N LEU A 126 7.61 6.85 14.24
CA LEU A 126 8.47 5.84 14.83
C LEU A 126 9.57 6.48 15.68
N THR A 127 9.62 6.11 16.95
CA THR A 127 10.61 6.59 17.93
C THR A 127 11.60 5.50 18.35
N ALA A 128 11.25 4.23 18.18
CA ALA A 128 12.11 3.11 18.55
C ALA A 128 11.91 1.91 17.64
N ILE A 129 12.99 1.12 17.50
CA ILE A 129 13.00 -0.15 16.77
C ILE A 129 13.31 -1.24 17.78
N GLY A 130 12.45 -2.26 17.83
CA GLY A 130 12.60 -3.41 18.74
C GLY A 130 13.84 -4.25 18.41
N THR A 131 14.26 -5.04 19.40
CA THR A 131 15.40 -5.93 19.26
C THR A 131 15.18 -6.91 18.12
N GLN A 132 16.21 -7.14 17.31
CA GLN A 132 16.20 -8.07 16.18
C GLN A 132 15.09 -7.83 15.15
N ALA A 133 14.53 -6.60 15.07
CA ALA A 133 13.43 -6.29 14.19
C ALA A 133 13.69 -6.65 12.72
N PHE A 134 14.94 -6.60 12.26
CA PHE A 134 15.35 -6.91 10.88
C PHE A 134 16.42 -8.02 10.81
N TRP A 135 16.63 -8.74 11.91
CA TRP A 135 17.68 -9.78 11.93
C TRP A 135 17.38 -10.89 10.90
N GLY A 136 18.40 -11.26 10.11
CA GLY A 136 18.26 -12.30 9.07
C GLY A 136 17.35 -11.90 7.90
N SER A 137 16.92 -10.64 7.81
CA SER A 137 16.13 -10.17 6.67
C SER A 137 16.99 -9.92 5.43
N SER A 138 16.39 -10.08 4.23
CA SER A 138 17.04 -9.74 2.94
C SER A 138 16.72 -8.33 2.48
N LEU A 139 16.52 -7.41 3.43
CA LEU A 139 16.15 -6.04 3.15
C LEU A 139 17.28 -5.30 2.43
N VAL A 140 16.95 -4.71 1.28
CA VAL A 140 17.88 -3.92 0.44
C VAL A 140 17.75 -2.43 0.73
N SER A 141 16.53 -1.98 1.01
CA SER A 141 16.24 -0.57 1.25
C SER A 141 15.29 -0.38 2.42
N ILE A 142 15.61 0.57 3.28
CA ILE A 142 14.75 1.02 4.35
C ILE A 142 14.70 2.55 4.33
N SER A 143 13.49 3.10 4.33
CA SER A 143 13.28 4.54 4.50
C SER A 143 12.82 4.82 5.93
N ILE A 144 13.64 5.54 6.65
CA ILE A 144 13.32 6.03 8.00
C ILE A 144 13.09 7.52 7.86
N PRO A 145 11.87 8.02 8.07
CA PRO A 145 11.60 9.46 7.99
C PRO A 145 12.41 10.21 9.05
N ALA A 146 12.89 11.38 8.68
CA ALA A 146 13.49 12.31 9.65
C ALA A 146 12.39 12.81 10.59
N SER A 147 12.64 12.72 11.88
CA SER A 147 11.79 13.27 12.95
C SER A 147 11.97 14.78 13.09
#